data_41c8ecc28fb841162625257c1f8c20ca
#
_entry.id   41c8ecc28fb841162625257c1f8c20ca
#
_cell.length_a   1.000
_cell.length_b   1.000
_cell.length_c   1.000
_cell.angle_alpha   90.00
_cell.angle_beta   90.00
_cell.angle_gamma   90.00
#
_symmetry.space_group_name_H-M   'P 1'
#
loop_
_entity.id
_entity.type
_entity.pdbx_description
1 polymer ?
#
loop_
_entity_poly.entity_id
_entity_poly.type
_entity_poly.pdbx_seq_one_letter_code
_entity_poly.pdbx_strand_id
1 'polypeptide(L)'
;VVMFPLITVILNVATGAVLWFGGHRVDEGLVNVGSLTAFLQYLLQILAAVMMGTFMAMMLPRAIICARRITEVLKHEPSITPPSSTTSPEACVGTVEFRNVGFSYAGADAPVLEDISFTAQPGTTTAIIGSTGSGKTTLVSLIPRLYVPTEGQVLIDATPTTSLARQDIVQRVSLVPQKAYLFSGTVASNLRLGRPEATDEELWEALRVAQADFVEDLDMPISQGGTNVSGGQRQRLSIARMLVARPLIYLFDDSFSALDVATDAKVRAAMRASFAEREQPVTSIIVAQRVASIRDADQILVLDAGRIVDRGTHEELLGRCAVYQEIVDSQETAGVAGGEN
;
A
#
# COMPACT_ATOMS: atom_id res chain seq x y z
N VAL A 1 23.83 35.08 -0.63
CA VAL A 1 23.08 36.20 -1.28
C VAL A 1 24.01 37.45 -1.38
N VAL A 2 24.91 37.71 -0.43
CA VAL A 2 25.77 38.94 -0.40
C VAL A 2 26.95 38.87 -1.38
N MET A 3 27.38 37.70 -1.81
CA MET A 3 28.62 37.51 -2.59
C MET A 3 28.55 38.13 -3.99
N PHE A 4 27.43 38.02 -4.70
CA PHE A 4 27.25 38.61 -6.03
C PHE A 4 27.32 40.16 -6.02
N PRO A 5 26.57 40.85 -5.14
CA PRO A 5 26.69 42.30 -5.00
C PRO A 5 28.12 42.77 -4.67
N LEU A 6 28.81 42.03 -3.78
CA LEU A 6 30.18 42.37 -3.39
C LEU A 6 31.16 42.27 -4.57
N ILE A 7 31.10 41.20 -5.34
CA ILE A 7 31.92 41.02 -6.54
C ILE A 7 31.64 42.12 -7.57
N THR A 8 30.36 42.48 -7.77
CA THR A 8 29.96 43.54 -8.71
C THR A 8 30.48 44.89 -8.28
N VAL A 9 30.47 45.21 -6.97
CA VAL A 9 31.05 46.47 -6.44
C VAL A 9 32.56 46.52 -6.67
N ILE A 10 33.30 45.47 -6.31
CA ILE A 10 34.77 45.39 -6.53
C ILE A 10 35.09 45.59 -8.03
N LEU A 11 34.30 45.01 -8.88
CA LEU A 11 34.46 45.16 -10.31
C LEU A 11 34.28 46.58 -10.82
N ASN A 12 33.17 47.21 -10.43
CA ASN A 12 32.88 48.57 -10.90
C ASN A 12 33.96 49.55 -10.40
N VAL A 13 34.45 49.36 -9.18
CA VAL A 13 35.56 50.16 -8.63
C VAL A 13 36.85 49.91 -9.43
N ALA A 14 37.20 48.65 -9.76
CA ALA A 14 38.36 48.31 -10.55
C ALA A 14 38.27 48.91 -11.96
N THR A 15 37.10 48.78 -12.60
CA THR A 15 36.87 49.37 -13.96
C THR A 15 37.00 50.89 -13.95
N GLY A 16 36.43 51.55 -12.95
CA GLY A 16 36.54 52.99 -12.74
C GLY A 16 38.01 53.42 -12.55
N ALA A 17 38.76 52.69 -11.74
CA ALA A 17 40.21 52.97 -11.52
C ALA A 17 41.03 52.80 -12.83
N VAL A 18 40.78 51.73 -13.59
CA VAL A 18 41.46 51.49 -14.86
C VAL A 18 41.16 52.60 -15.89
N LEU A 19 39.91 53.06 -15.94
CA LEU A 19 39.52 54.17 -16.83
C LEU A 19 40.21 55.48 -16.41
N TRP A 20 40.24 55.76 -15.12
CA TRP A 20 40.84 56.99 -14.57
C TRP A 20 42.35 57.02 -14.81
N PHE A 21 43.06 56.03 -14.34
CA PHE A 21 44.55 56.02 -14.49
C PHE A 21 44.97 55.72 -15.92
N GLY A 22 44.22 54.89 -16.66
CA GLY A 22 44.50 54.60 -18.09
C GLY A 22 44.28 55.82 -18.97
N GLY A 23 43.21 56.60 -18.71
CA GLY A 23 42.97 57.86 -19.44
C GLY A 23 44.08 58.84 -19.29
N HIS A 24 44.63 59.07 -18.09
CA HIS A 24 45.78 59.94 -17.85
C HIS A 24 47.01 59.48 -18.63
N ARG A 25 47.28 58.16 -18.68
CA ARG A 25 48.42 57.65 -19.42
C ARG A 25 48.25 57.73 -20.94
N VAL A 26 47.02 57.74 -21.43
CA VAL A 26 46.73 57.99 -22.84
C VAL A 26 46.97 59.44 -23.18
N ASP A 27 46.57 60.36 -22.30
CA ASP A 27 46.78 61.79 -22.46
C ASP A 27 48.30 62.18 -22.44
N GLU A 28 49.10 61.49 -21.66
CA GLU A 28 50.57 61.58 -21.63
C GLU A 28 51.26 60.91 -22.82
N GLY A 29 50.52 60.25 -23.73
CA GLY A 29 51.07 59.56 -24.92
C GLY A 29 51.78 58.23 -24.61
N LEU A 30 51.67 57.70 -23.38
CA LEU A 30 52.36 56.49 -22.94
C LEU A 30 51.60 55.20 -23.33
N VAL A 31 50.30 55.28 -23.58
CA VAL A 31 49.46 54.15 -23.95
C VAL A 31 48.51 54.56 -25.08
N ASN A 32 48.28 53.65 -26.05
CA ASN A 32 47.30 53.88 -27.10
C ASN A 32 45.89 53.58 -26.62
N VAL A 33 44.88 54.28 -27.16
CA VAL A 33 43.47 54.08 -26.85
C VAL A 33 43.04 52.63 -27.09
N GLY A 34 43.56 51.99 -28.16
CA GLY A 34 43.31 50.60 -28.49
C GLY A 34 43.79 49.61 -27.42
N SER A 35 44.97 49.90 -26.80
CA SER A 35 45.50 49.07 -25.70
C SER A 35 44.69 49.22 -24.44
N LEU A 36 44.18 50.40 -24.11
CA LEU A 36 43.29 50.63 -22.95
C LEU A 36 41.96 49.91 -23.17
N THR A 37 41.38 49.96 -24.36
CA THR A 37 40.14 49.26 -24.71
C THR A 37 40.31 47.75 -24.61
N ALA A 38 41.43 47.20 -25.15
CA ALA A 38 41.74 45.77 -25.04
C ALA A 38 41.88 45.33 -23.56
N PHE A 39 42.57 46.15 -22.75
CA PHE A 39 42.73 45.86 -21.32
C PHE A 39 41.37 45.82 -20.58
N LEU A 40 40.47 46.77 -20.84
CA LEU A 40 39.12 46.76 -20.30
C LEU A 40 38.32 45.52 -20.70
N GLN A 41 38.47 45.13 -21.97
CA GLN A 41 37.77 43.93 -22.46
C GLN A 41 38.28 42.64 -21.81
N TYR A 42 39.61 42.52 -21.59
CA TYR A 42 40.16 41.38 -20.84
C TYR A 42 39.71 41.40 -19.37
N LEU A 43 39.66 42.60 -18.72
CA LEU A 43 39.16 42.73 -17.35
C LEU A 43 37.73 42.22 -17.23
N LEU A 44 36.83 42.62 -18.16
CA LEU A 44 35.44 42.14 -18.19
C LEU A 44 35.35 40.64 -18.44
N GLN A 45 36.21 40.10 -19.31
CA GLN A 45 36.24 38.66 -19.61
C GLN A 45 36.71 37.83 -18.39
N ILE A 46 37.76 38.28 -17.70
CA ILE A 46 38.25 37.65 -16.46
C ILE A 46 37.14 37.63 -15.41
N LEU A 47 36.45 38.74 -15.29
CA LEU A 47 35.38 38.86 -14.32
C LEU A 47 34.20 37.89 -14.66
N ALA A 48 33.78 37.85 -15.92
CA ALA A 48 32.75 36.91 -16.34
C ALA A 48 33.16 35.47 -16.00
N ALA A 49 34.44 35.11 -16.21
CA ALA A 49 34.97 33.81 -15.83
C ALA A 49 34.93 33.55 -14.31
N VAL A 50 35.30 34.54 -13.49
CA VAL A 50 35.23 34.44 -12.02
C VAL A 50 33.77 34.31 -11.53
N MET A 51 32.86 35.08 -12.13
CA MET A 51 31.43 34.98 -11.82
C MET A 51 30.87 33.58 -12.13
N MET A 52 31.23 33.05 -13.33
CA MET A 52 30.82 31.71 -13.73
C MET A 52 31.41 30.62 -12.80
N GLY A 53 32.70 30.72 -12.48
CA GLY A 53 33.37 29.83 -11.53
C GLY A 53 32.73 29.86 -10.13
N THR A 54 32.39 31.05 -9.65
CA THR A 54 31.68 31.21 -8.37
C THR A 54 30.29 30.58 -8.39
N PHE A 55 29.54 30.81 -9.46
CA PHE A 55 28.22 30.18 -9.64
C PHE A 55 28.34 28.66 -9.63
N MET A 56 29.29 28.09 -10.37
CA MET A 56 29.55 26.63 -10.38
C MET A 56 29.92 26.11 -8.99
N ALA A 57 30.81 26.82 -8.27
CA ALA A 57 31.20 26.43 -6.91
C ALA A 57 30.02 26.42 -5.93
N MET A 58 29.03 27.30 -6.10
CA MET A 58 27.81 27.31 -5.29
C MET A 58 26.82 26.20 -5.68
N MET A 59 26.75 25.85 -6.96
CA MET A 59 25.81 24.81 -7.48
C MET A 59 26.31 23.39 -7.23
N LEU A 60 27.64 23.18 -7.24
CA LEU A 60 28.26 21.87 -7.12
C LEU A 60 27.86 21.09 -5.85
N PRO A 61 27.90 21.66 -4.63
CA PRO A 61 27.46 20.96 -3.42
C PRO A 61 26.00 20.54 -3.49
N ARG A 62 25.12 21.40 -4.04
CA ARG A 62 23.71 21.10 -4.22
C ARG A 62 23.50 19.95 -5.19
N ALA A 63 24.20 19.94 -6.33
CA ALA A 63 24.17 18.88 -7.32
C ALA A 63 24.63 17.53 -6.73
N ILE A 64 25.72 17.54 -5.93
CA ILE A 64 26.25 16.34 -5.25
C ILE A 64 25.21 15.77 -4.27
N ILE A 65 24.57 16.62 -3.47
CA ILE A 65 23.52 16.17 -2.51
C ILE A 65 22.33 15.57 -3.25
N CYS A 66 21.87 16.22 -4.32
CA CYS A 66 20.78 15.71 -5.15
C CYS A 66 21.14 14.35 -5.79
N ALA A 67 22.33 14.26 -6.38
CA ALA A 67 22.83 13.02 -6.97
C ALA A 67 22.91 11.90 -5.93
N ARG A 68 23.41 12.20 -4.73
CA ARG A 68 23.48 11.22 -3.62
C ARG A 68 22.09 10.70 -3.23
N ARG A 69 21.11 11.59 -3.06
CA ARG A 69 19.72 11.19 -2.71
C ARG A 69 19.09 10.33 -3.80
N ILE A 70 19.28 10.70 -5.07
CA ILE A 70 18.79 9.90 -6.20
C ILE A 70 19.46 8.53 -6.21
N THR A 71 20.79 8.47 -6.03
CA THR A 71 21.54 7.22 -6.00
C THR A 71 21.13 6.33 -4.83
N GLU A 72 20.81 6.91 -3.67
CA GLU A 72 20.32 6.18 -2.49
C GLU A 72 18.99 5.47 -2.79
N VAL A 73 18.06 6.18 -3.45
CA VAL A 73 16.78 5.57 -3.88
C VAL A 73 16.99 4.51 -4.96
N LEU A 74 17.84 4.77 -5.95
CA LEU A 74 18.10 3.82 -7.05
C LEU A 74 18.85 2.55 -6.58
N LYS A 75 19.65 2.64 -5.52
CA LYS A 75 20.36 1.51 -4.93
C LYS A 75 19.51 0.70 -3.95
N HIS A 76 18.33 1.21 -3.60
CA HIS A 76 17.43 0.49 -2.71
C HIS A 76 16.85 -0.74 -3.43
N GLU A 77 17.26 -1.92 -2.98
CA GLU A 77 16.74 -3.17 -3.49
C GLU A 77 15.36 -3.44 -2.87
N PRO A 78 14.36 -3.84 -3.68
CA PRO A 78 13.06 -4.21 -3.15
C PRO A 78 13.19 -5.41 -2.18
N SER A 79 12.51 -5.37 -1.06
CA SER A 79 12.47 -6.48 -0.09
C SER A 79 11.81 -7.74 -0.68
N ILE A 80 10.97 -7.57 -1.70
CA ILE A 80 10.31 -8.67 -2.41
C ILE A 80 10.86 -8.71 -3.84
N THR A 81 11.74 -9.68 -4.09
CA THR A 81 12.29 -9.92 -5.43
C THR A 81 11.45 -10.95 -6.19
N PRO A 82 11.28 -10.78 -7.52
CA PRO A 82 10.68 -11.82 -8.35
C PRO A 82 11.48 -13.12 -8.20
N PRO A 83 10.82 -14.29 -8.18
CA PRO A 83 11.54 -15.57 -8.14
C PRO A 83 12.39 -15.75 -9.40
N SER A 84 13.57 -16.36 -9.25
CA SER A 84 14.48 -16.66 -10.35
C SER A 84 13.92 -17.73 -11.31
N SER A 85 13.03 -18.58 -10.82
CA SER A 85 12.22 -19.53 -11.59
C SER A 85 10.80 -19.52 -11.05
N THR A 86 9.81 -19.37 -11.93
CA THR A 86 8.39 -19.42 -11.57
C THR A 86 7.86 -20.84 -11.68
N THR A 87 7.15 -21.29 -10.66
CA THR A 87 6.40 -22.54 -10.69
C THR A 87 4.92 -22.18 -10.73
N SER A 88 4.17 -22.73 -11.69
CA SER A 88 2.71 -22.61 -11.67
C SER A 88 2.15 -23.77 -10.87
N PRO A 89 1.14 -23.57 -10.01
CA PRO A 89 0.48 -24.66 -9.30
C PRO A 89 -0.13 -25.65 -10.28
N GLU A 90 -0.01 -26.96 -9.98
CA GLU A 90 -0.63 -28.03 -10.77
C GLU A 90 -2.17 -28.02 -10.66
N ALA A 91 -2.69 -27.58 -9.51
CA ALA A 91 -4.11 -27.42 -9.26
C ALA A 91 -4.47 -25.95 -9.01
N CYS A 92 -5.70 -25.56 -9.35
CA CYS A 92 -6.25 -24.23 -9.08
C CYS A 92 -7.54 -24.40 -8.26
N VAL A 93 -7.38 -24.82 -7.01
CA VAL A 93 -8.50 -25.09 -6.08
C VAL A 93 -8.69 -24.01 -5.02
N GLY A 94 -7.64 -23.21 -4.75
CA GLY A 94 -7.70 -22.13 -3.78
C GLY A 94 -7.38 -22.55 -2.35
N THR A 95 -6.58 -23.60 -2.13
CA THR A 95 -6.09 -23.98 -0.80
C THR A 95 -5.02 -22.99 -0.33
N VAL A 96 -5.11 -22.52 0.92
CA VAL A 96 -4.07 -21.71 1.58
C VAL A 96 -3.52 -22.47 2.77
N GLU A 97 -2.21 -22.65 2.82
CA GLU A 97 -1.56 -23.37 3.92
C GLU A 97 -0.39 -22.56 4.50
N PHE A 98 -0.33 -22.47 5.80
CA PHE A 98 0.78 -21.93 6.57
C PHE A 98 1.52 -23.07 7.24
N ARG A 99 2.84 -23.14 7.07
CA ARG A 99 3.71 -24.15 7.67
C ARG A 99 4.78 -23.49 8.52
N ASN A 100 4.62 -23.54 9.84
CA ASN A 100 5.54 -23.00 10.84
C ASN A 100 6.01 -21.58 10.50
N VAL A 101 5.07 -20.71 10.15
CA VAL A 101 5.37 -19.36 9.66
C VAL A 101 5.68 -18.43 10.83
N GLY A 102 6.88 -17.84 10.76
CA GLY A 102 7.30 -16.70 11.57
C GLY A 102 7.45 -15.43 10.71
N PHE A 103 7.19 -14.28 11.31
CA PHE A 103 7.39 -13.00 10.64
C PHE A 103 7.82 -11.89 11.59
N SER A 104 8.87 -11.17 11.18
CA SER A 104 9.33 -9.94 11.82
C SER A 104 9.43 -8.81 10.79
N TYR A 105 9.02 -7.60 11.16
CA TYR A 105 9.29 -6.41 10.35
C TYR A 105 10.78 -6.07 10.40
N ALA A 106 11.31 -5.50 9.33
CA ALA A 106 12.70 -5.06 9.29
C ALA A 106 12.99 -4.04 10.41
N GLY A 107 13.96 -4.34 11.25
CA GLY A 107 14.34 -3.49 12.40
C GLY A 107 13.45 -3.64 13.63
N ALA A 108 12.55 -4.61 13.69
CA ALA A 108 11.78 -4.91 14.89
C ALA A 108 12.59 -5.77 15.86
N ASP A 109 12.48 -5.49 17.17
CA ASP A 109 13.16 -6.23 18.23
C ASP A 109 12.53 -7.60 18.54
N ALA A 110 11.27 -7.80 18.13
CA ALA A 110 10.52 -9.02 18.37
C ALA A 110 9.68 -9.44 17.14
N PRO A 111 9.47 -10.74 16.94
CA PRO A 111 8.59 -11.24 15.90
C PRO A 111 7.14 -10.81 16.14
N VAL A 112 6.40 -10.56 15.04
CA VAL A 112 4.96 -10.26 15.07
C VAL A 112 4.12 -11.53 14.96
N LEU A 113 4.65 -12.54 14.26
CA LEU A 113 4.03 -13.86 14.13
C LEU A 113 5.07 -14.93 14.44
N GLU A 114 4.66 -15.94 15.20
CA GLU A 114 5.50 -17.07 15.60
C GLU A 114 4.74 -18.39 15.46
N ASP A 115 5.38 -19.34 14.78
CA ASP A 115 4.91 -20.72 14.61
C ASP A 115 3.46 -20.86 14.14
N ILE A 116 3.08 -20.04 13.17
CA ILE A 116 1.73 -20.07 12.60
C ILE A 116 1.60 -21.26 11.64
N SER A 117 0.69 -22.17 11.97
CA SER A 117 0.38 -23.35 11.14
C SER A 117 -1.10 -23.62 11.08
N PHE A 118 -1.69 -23.49 9.86
CA PHE A 118 -3.09 -23.84 9.60
C PHE A 118 -3.32 -24.05 8.11
N THR A 119 -4.48 -24.59 7.76
CA THR A 119 -4.93 -24.74 6.37
C THR A 119 -6.33 -24.20 6.24
N ALA A 120 -6.55 -23.29 5.27
CA ALA A 120 -7.86 -22.87 4.80
C ALA A 120 -8.23 -23.71 3.57
N GLN A 121 -9.32 -24.46 3.65
CA GLN A 121 -9.76 -25.38 2.62
C GLN A 121 -10.59 -24.67 1.55
N PRO A 122 -10.58 -25.15 0.30
CA PRO A 122 -11.48 -24.68 -0.75
C PRO A 122 -12.95 -24.83 -0.35
N GLY A 123 -13.76 -23.81 -0.65
CA GLY A 123 -15.19 -23.80 -0.33
C GLY A 123 -15.53 -23.49 1.12
N THR A 124 -14.53 -23.16 1.96
CA THR A 124 -14.75 -22.87 3.38
C THR A 124 -14.40 -21.42 3.74
N THR A 125 -14.95 -20.97 4.85
CA THR A 125 -14.64 -19.69 5.47
C THR A 125 -13.79 -19.92 6.72
N THR A 126 -12.55 -19.40 6.70
CA THR A 126 -11.66 -19.34 7.86
C THR A 126 -11.69 -17.93 8.44
N ALA A 127 -12.08 -17.79 9.68
CA ALA A 127 -12.08 -16.52 10.39
C ALA A 127 -10.84 -16.39 11.28
N ILE A 128 -10.35 -15.17 11.46
CA ILE A 128 -9.23 -14.85 12.35
C ILE A 128 -9.69 -13.79 13.33
N ILE A 129 -9.65 -14.10 14.62
CA ILE A 129 -10.01 -13.20 15.70
C ILE A 129 -8.89 -13.11 16.72
N GLY A 130 -8.84 -12.02 17.47
CA GLY A 130 -7.85 -11.78 18.52
C GLY A 130 -7.76 -10.32 18.89
N SER A 131 -6.97 -10.00 19.91
CA SER A 131 -6.76 -8.63 20.41
C SER A 131 -6.15 -7.70 19.35
N THR A 132 -6.27 -6.38 19.53
CA THR A 132 -5.59 -5.40 18.68
C THR A 132 -4.08 -5.58 18.84
N GLY A 133 -3.36 -5.62 17.71
CA GLY A 133 -1.92 -5.83 17.73
C GLY A 133 -1.49 -7.30 17.73
N SER A 134 -2.40 -8.28 17.76
CA SER A 134 -2.05 -9.72 17.76
C SER A 134 -1.47 -10.25 16.44
N GLY A 135 -1.36 -9.42 15.38
CA GLY A 135 -0.74 -9.80 14.10
C GLY A 135 -1.71 -10.22 12.99
N LYS A 136 -3.03 -10.06 13.15
CA LYS A 136 -4.06 -10.49 12.17
C LYS A 136 -3.86 -9.93 10.76
N THR A 137 -3.73 -8.62 10.63
CA THR A 137 -3.46 -7.93 9.36
C THR A 137 -2.15 -8.40 8.72
N THR A 138 -1.12 -8.60 9.54
CA THR A 138 0.17 -9.12 9.08
C THR A 138 0.02 -10.51 8.50
N LEU A 139 -0.69 -11.40 9.21
CA LEU A 139 -0.94 -12.79 8.78
C LEU A 139 -1.63 -12.82 7.41
N VAL A 140 -2.73 -12.07 7.24
CA VAL A 140 -3.47 -12.02 5.98
C VAL A 140 -2.63 -11.41 4.86
N SER A 141 -1.75 -10.45 5.16
CA SER A 141 -0.88 -9.79 4.19
C SER A 141 0.25 -10.68 3.64
N LEU A 142 0.58 -11.78 4.30
CA LEU A 142 1.54 -12.77 3.81
C LEU A 142 0.99 -13.59 2.64
N ILE A 143 -0.33 -13.80 2.56
CA ILE A 143 -0.97 -14.63 1.52
C ILE A 143 -0.79 -14.02 0.12
N PRO A 144 -1.12 -12.73 -0.13
CA PRO A 144 -0.88 -12.08 -1.42
C PRO A 144 0.59 -11.68 -1.62
N ARG A 145 1.48 -12.13 -0.74
CA ARG A 145 2.92 -11.79 -0.75
C ARG A 145 3.17 -10.28 -0.73
N LEU A 146 2.42 -9.53 0.09
CA LEU A 146 2.75 -8.14 0.44
C LEU A 146 3.94 -8.08 1.39
N TYR A 147 4.15 -9.15 2.15
CA TYR A 147 5.35 -9.45 2.93
C TYR A 147 5.77 -10.90 2.66
N VAL A 148 7.03 -11.21 2.96
CA VAL A 148 7.59 -12.57 2.87
C VAL A 148 7.83 -13.07 4.29
N PRO A 149 7.42 -14.29 4.65
CA PRO A 149 7.70 -14.84 5.97
C PRO A 149 9.21 -14.89 6.22
N THR A 150 9.63 -14.62 7.46
CA THR A 150 11.04 -14.74 7.90
C THR A 150 11.40 -16.18 8.18
N GLU A 151 10.42 -16.99 8.58
CA GLU A 151 10.55 -18.43 8.85
C GLU A 151 9.33 -19.16 8.29
N GLY A 152 9.51 -20.46 7.98
CA GLY A 152 8.44 -21.27 7.43
C GLY A 152 8.03 -20.89 6.02
N GLN A 153 6.83 -21.28 5.60
CA GLN A 153 6.33 -21.09 4.25
C GLN A 153 4.81 -20.85 4.21
N VAL A 154 4.38 -19.96 3.34
CA VAL A 154 2.96 -19.82 2.95
C VAL A 154 2.80 -20.43 1.57
N LEU A 155 1.85 -21.35 1.43
CA LEU A 155 1.58 -22.05 0.19
C LEU A 155 0.18 -21.74 -0.32
N ILE A 156 0.05 -21.64 -1.64
CA ILE A 156 -1.22 -21.60 -2.36
C ILE A 156 -1.23 -22.81 -3.28
N ASP A 157 -2.24 -23.68 -3.15
CA ASP A 157 -2.35 -24.92 -3.91
C ASP A 157 -1.05 -25.73 -3.87
N ALA A 158 -0.55 -25.97 -2.66
CA ALA A 158 0.70 -26.68 -2.36
C ALA A 158 1.99 -26.02 -2.90
N THR A 159 1.92 -24.85 -3.54
CA THR A 159 3.07 -24.15 -4.09
C THR A 159 3.44 -22.95 -3.21
N PRO A 160 4.72 -22.82 -2.78
CA PRO A 160 5.16 -21.68 -1.97
C PRO A 160 4.91 -20.35 -2.69
N THR A 161 4.35 -19.35 -2.00
CA THR A 161 4.08 -18.02 -2.58
C THR A 161 5.33 -17.34 -3.09
N THR A 162 6.51 -17.68 -2.54
CA THR A 162 7.81 -17.18 -2.98
C THR A 162 8.25 -17.70 -4.34
N SER A 163 7.70 -18.84 -4.80
CA SER A 163 7.97 -19.46 -6.10
C SER A 163 6.94 -19.10 -7.17
N LEU A 164 5.81 -18.48 -6.77
CA LEU A 164 4.77 -18.07 -7.70
C LEU A 164 5.14 -16.76 -8.41
N ALA A 165 4.76 -16.64 -9.69
CA ALA A 165 4.79 -15.37 -10.36
C ALA A 165 3.78 -14.40 -9.71
N ARG A 166 4.09 -13.10 -9.70
CA ARG A 166 3.17 -12.09 -9.15
C ARG A 166 1.80 -12.13 -9.83
N GLN A 167 1.75 -12.35 -11.13
CA GLN A 167 0.50 -12.46 -11.89
C GLN A 167 -0.36 -13.63 -11.42
N ASP A 168 0.25 -14.77 -11.13
CA ASP A 168 -0.45 -15.95 -10.61
C ASP A 168 -1.08 -15.69 -9.25
N ILE A 169 -0.39 -14.96 -8.37
CA ILE A 169 -0.94 -14.57 -7.06
C ILE A 169 -2.11 -13.61 -7.24
N VAL A 170 -1.95 -12.56 -8.06
CA VAL A 170 -2.99 -11.53 -8.26
C VAL A 170 -4.25 -12.10 -8.89
N GLN A 171 -4.14 -13.10 -9.77
CA GLN A 171 -5.30 -13.77 -10.39
C GLN A 171 -6.05 -14.68 -9.40
N ARG A 172 -5.34 -15.25 -8.41
CA ARG A 172 -5.94 -16.21 -7.46
C ARG A 172 -6.40 -15.56 -6.15
N VAL A 173 -5.75 -14.48 -5.73
CA VAL A 173 -5.94 -13.88 -4.41
C VAL A 173 -6.35 -12.43 -4.55
N SER A 174 -7.42 -12.05 -3.88
CA SER A 174 -7.79 -10.63 -3.76
C SER A 174 -8.01 -10.25 -2.29
N LEU A 175 -7.55 -9.07 -1.92
CA LEU A 175 -7.63 -8.55 -0.55
C LEU A 175 -8.45 -7.27 -0.51
N VAL A 176 -9.47 -7.24 0.34
CA VAL A 176 -10.11 -5.99 0.77
C VAL A 176 -9.44 -5.52 2.05
N PRO A 177 -8.71 -4.40 2.01
CA PRO A 177 -8.01 -3.89 3.18
C PRO A 177 -8.98 -3.25 4.18
N GLN A 178 -8.54 -3.11 5.42
CA GLN A 178 -9.28 -2.44 6.49
C GLN A 178 -9.71 -1.02 6.10
N LYS A 179 -8.80 -0.26 5.48
CA LYS A 179 -9.11 1.07 4.90
C LYS A 179 -9.22 0.96 3.40
N ALA A 180 -10.45 0.92 2.90
CA ALA A 180 -10.70 0.94 1.47
C ALA A 180 -10.18 2.23 0.83
N TYR A 181 -9.51 2.09 -0.31
CA TYR A 181 -9.03 3.20 -1.12
C TYR A 181 -9.64 3.13 -2.52
N LEU A 182 -10.19 4.26 -2.97
CA LEU A 182 -10.71 4.43 -4.33
C LEU A 182 -9.85 5.43 -5.08
N PHE A 183 -9.64 5.17 -6.36
CA PHE A 183 -8.91 6.06 -7.24
C PHE A 183 -9.85 7.10 -7.86
N SER A 184 -9.31 8.25 -8.21
CA SER A 184 -10.05 9.26 -8.96
C SER A 184 -10.48 8.70 -10.32
N GLY A 185 -11.73 8.97 -10.70
CA GLY A 185 -12.34 8.45 -11.93
C GLY A 185 -13.83 8.20 -11.73
N THR A 186 -14.35 7.10 -12.25
CA THR A 186 -15.75 6.68 -12.09
C THR A 186 -15.86 5.40 -11.25
N VAL A 187 -17.07 5.03 -10.87
CA VAL A 187 -17.35 3.73 -10.25
C VAL A 187 -16.85 2.61 -11.18
N ALA A 188 -17.23 2.63 -12.47
CA ALA A 188 -16.78 1.63 -13.44
C ALA A 188 -15.28 1.52 -13.52
N SER A 189 -14.55 2.65 -13.60
CA SER A 189 -13.08 2.64 -13.67
C SER A 189 -12.45 2.02 -12.43
N ASN A 190 -13.03 2.25 -11.25
CA ASN A 190 -12.58 1.66 -10.00
C ASN A 190 -12.84 0.16 -9.92
N LEU A 191 -13.99 -0.31 -10.38
CA LEU A 191 -14.33 -1.74 -10.38
C LEU A 191 -13.50 -2.52 -11.39
N ARG A 192 -13.25 -1.96 -12.58
CA ARG A 192 -12.41 -2.56 -13.62
C ARG A 192 -10.94 -2.67 -13.28
N LEU A 193 -10.47 -2.05 -12.19
CA LEU A 193 -9.15 -2.36 -11.63
C LEU A 193 -9.04 -3.82 -11.16
N GLY A 194 -10.16 -4.46 -10.80
CA GLY A 194 -10.20 -5.89 -10.48
C GLY A 194 -10.06 -6.77 -11.73
N ARG A 195 -10.77 -6.40 -12.81
CA ARG A 195 -10.71 -7.08 -14.10
C ARG A 195 -11.06 -6.07 -15.22
N PRO A 196 -10.07 -5.63 -16.02
CA PRO A 196 -10.24 -4.58 -17.03
C PRO A 196 -11.31 -4.87 -18.09
N GLU A 197 -11.48 -6.16 -18.46
CA GLU A 197 -12.41 -6.63 -19.47
C GLU A 197 -13.83 -6.92 -18.94
N ALA A 198 -14.12 -6.62 -17.66
CA ALA A 198 -15.44 -6.85 -17.08
C ALA A 198 -16.52 -6.03 -17.79
N THR A 199 -17.64 -6.70 -18.12
CA THR A 199 -18.80 -6.05 -18.75
C THR A 199 -19.59 -5.21 -17.73
N ASP A 200 -20.43 -4.31 -18.20
CA ASP A 200 -21.26 -3.49 -17.33
C ASP A 200 -22.22 -4.34 -16.49
N GLU A 201 -22.75 -5.43 -17.05
CA GLU A 201 -23.62 -6.37 -16.33
C GLU A 201 -22.88 -7.02 -15.17
N GLU A 202 -21.62 -7.40 -15.36
CA GLU A 202 -20.79 -7.96 -14.29
C GLU A 202 -20.45 -6.93 -13.20
N LEU A 203 -20.29 -5.66 -13.58
CA LEU A 203 -20.11 -4.58 -12.61
C LEU A 203 -21.36 -4.37 -11.77
N TRP A 204 -22.55 -4.33 -12.39
CA TRP A 204 -23.83 -4.21 -11.69
C TRP A 204 -24.10 -5.41 -10.78
N GLU A 205 -23.76 -6.64 -11.23
CA GLU A 205 -23.86 -7.82 -10.40
C GLU A 205 -23.01 -7.70 -9.14
N ALA A 206 -21.75 -7.29 -9.28
CA ALA A 206 -20.84 -7.11 -8.15
C ALA A 206 -21.32 -6.00 -7.19
N LEU A 207 -21.87 -4.91 -7.70
CA LEU A 207 -22.48 -3.84 -6.91
C LEU A 207 -23.69 -4.34 -6.12
N ARG A 208 -24.56 -5.15 -6.74
CA ARG A 208 -25.71 -5.76 -6.10
C ARG A 208 -25.30 -6.71 -4.95
N VAL A 209 -24.31 -7.57 -5.17
CA VAL A 209 -23.77 -8.46 -4.13
C VAL A 209 -23.14 -7.65 -2.99
N ALA A 210 -22.43 -6.57 -3.30
CA ALA A 210 -21.86 -5.66 -2.31
C ALA A 210 -22.89 -4.73 -1.64
N GLN A 211 -24.18 -4.85 -1.98
CA GLN A 211 -25.27 -3.99 -1.47
C GLN A 211 -25.01 -2.49 -1.72
N ALA A 212 -24.42 -2.16 -2.87
CA ALA A 212 -24.03 -0.80 -3.23
C ALA A 212 -25.19 -0.05 -3.96
N ASP A 213 -26.41 -0.11 -3.42
CA ASP A 213 -27.64 0.45 -4.00
C ASP A 213 -27.60 1.98 -4.17
N PHE A 214 -26.64 2.67 -3.56
CA PHE A 214 -26.41 4.11 -3.71
C PHE A 214 -25.74 4.48 -5.04
N VAL A 215 -25.26 3.49 -5.81
CA VAL A 215 -24.72 3.71 -7.15
C VAL A 215 -25.87 3.67 -8.15
N GLU A 216 -26.21 4.81 -8.71
CA GLU A 216 -27.27 4.95 -9.71
C GLU A 216 -26.72 4.84 -11.14
N ASP A 217 -25.42 5.17 -11.32
CA ASP A 217 -24.74 5.18 -12.61
C ASP A 217 -23.29 4.70 -12.44
N LEU A 218 -22.83 3.90 -13.38
CA LEU A 218 -21.42 3.42 -13.43
C LEU A 218 -20.43 4.58 -13.69
N ASP A 219 -20.90 5.67 -14.31
CA ASP A 219 -20.10 6.87 -14.54
C ASP A 219 -20.11 7.84 -13.34
N MET A 220 -20.78 7.48 -12.22
CA MET A 220 -20.72 8.24 -10.97
C MET A 220 -19.27 8.57 -10.60
N PRO A 221 -18.94 9.89 -10.44
CA PRO A 221 -17.57 10.30 -10.19
C PRO A 221 -17.09 9.92 -8.78
N ILE A 222 -15.86 9.44 -8.72
CA ILE A 222 -15.13 9.12 -7.48
C ILE A 222 -13.93 10.05 -7.36
N SER A 223 -13.84 10.78 -6.26
CA SER A 223 -12.66 11.60 -5.94
C SER A 223 -11.52 10.72 -5.43
N GLN A 224 -10.29 11.23 -5.51
CA GLN A 224 -9.11 10.53 -4.99
C GLN A 224 -9.28 10.15 -3.51
N GLY A 225 -9.04 8.89 -3.20
CA GLY A 225 -9.29 8.32 -1.87
C GLY A 225 -10.76 8.10 -1.53
N GLY A 226 -11.70 8.35 -2.47
CA GLY A 226 -13.13 8.21 -2.23
C GLY A 226 -13.67 9.21 -1.21
N THR A 227 -13.17 10.46 -1.19
CA THR A 227 -13.56 11.47 -0.19
C THR A 227 -15.00 11.97 -0.38
N ASN A 228 -15.58 11.77 -1.54
CA ASN A 228 -16.97 12.14 -1.86
C ASN A 228 -18.00 11.04 -1.54
N VAL A 229 -17.56 9.91 -0.99
CA VAL A 229 -18.45 8.83 -0.54
C VAL A 229 -18.20 8.52 0.94
N SER A 230 -19.20 8.00 1.65
CA SER A 230 -19.08 7.63 3.07
C SER A 230 -18.10 6.47 3.27
N GLY A 231 -17.65 6.24 4.50
CA GLY A 231 -16.76 5.11 4.83
C GLY A 231 -17.35 3.75 4.43
N GLY A 232 -18.62 3.51 4.78
CA GLY A 232 -19.32 2.29 4.42
C GLY A 232 -19.58 2.14 2.91
N GLN A 233 -19.87 3.24 2.20
CA GLN A 233 -19.99 3.24 0.73
C GLN A 233 -18.66 2.89 0.08
N ARG A 234 -17.56 3.49 0.53
CA ARG A 234 -16.21 3.22 0.06
C ARG A 234 -15.82 1.76 0.26
N GLN A 235 -16.17 1.19 1.42
CA GLN A 235 -15.91 -0.21 1.73
C GLN A 235 -16.70 -1.15 0.81
N ARG A 236 -18.00 -0.88 0.57
CA ARG A 236 -18.83 -1.66 -0.35
C ARG A 236 -18.31 -1.61 -1.79
N LEU A 237 -17.84 -0.46 -2.27
CA LEU A 237 -17.19 -0.35 -3.59
C LEU A 237 -15.87 -1.13 -3.66
N SER A 238 -15.10 -1.19 -2.57
CA SER A 238 -13.89 -2.01 -2.50
C SER A 238 -14.21 -3.51 -2.53
N ILE A 239 -15.29 -3.93 -1.85
CA ILE A 239 -15.81 -5.31 -1.92
C ILE A 239 -16.28 -5.61 -3.35
N ALA A 240 -17.06 -4.72 -3.98
CA ALA A 240 -17.51 -4.90 -5.36
C ALA A 240 -16.33 -5.06 -6.34
N ARG A 241 -15.27 -4.25 -6.20
CA ARG A 241 -14.03 -4.39 -7.00
C ARG A 241 -13.42 -5.78 -6.87
N MET A 242 -13.35 -6.32 -5.66
CA MET A 242 -12.84 -7.66 -5.43
C MET A 242 -13.75 -8.73 -6.04
N LEU A 243 -15.07 -8.56 -5.98
CA LEU A 243 -16.02 -9.48 -6.60
C LEU A 243 -15.88 -9.51 -8.12
N VAL A 244 -15.63 -8.36 -8.76
CA VAL A 244 -15.36 -8.25 -10.20
C VAL A 244 -14.09 -9.01 -10.60
N ALA A 245 -13.05 -9.01 -9.75
CA ALA A 245 -11.81 -9.74 -9.99
C ALA A 245 -12.00 -11.27 -10.05
N ARG A 246 -13.06 -11.81 -9.41
CA ARG A 246 -13.39 -13.25 -9.36
C ARG A 246 -12.23 -14.16 -8.94
N PRO A 247 -11.46 -13.85 -7.89
CA PRO A 247 -10.39 -14.71 -7.42
C PRO A 247 -10.92 -16.04 -6.86
N LEU A 248 -10.02 -16.98 -6.59
CA LEU A 248 -10.34 -18.23 -5.86
C LEU A 248 -10.27 -18.01 -4.33
N ILE A 249 -9.40 -17.10 -3.89
CA ILE A 249 -9.15 -16.81 -2.49
C ILE A 249 -9.51 -15.35 -2.20
N TYR A 250 -10.49 -15.15 -1.34
CA TYR A 250 -10.99 -13.87 -0.88
C TYR A 250 -10.45 -13.56 0.51
N LEU A 251 -9.74 -12.45 0.64
CA LEU A 251 -9.19 -12.00 1.91
C LEU A 251 -9.90 -10.72 2.35
N PHE A 252 -10.37 -10.70 3.59
CA PHE A 252 -11.03 -9.56 4.20
C PHE A 252 -10.28 -9.16 5.46
N ASP A 253 -9.60 -8.02 5.45
CA ASP A 253 -8.93 -7.49 6.63
C ASP A 253 -9.83 -6.48 7.33
N ASP A 254 -10.60 -6.95 8.31
CA ASP A 254 -11.56 -6.15 9.09
C ASP A 254 -12.49 -5.27 8.23
N SER A 255 -12.81 -5.77 7.03
CA SER A 255 -13.44 -4.98 5.97
C SER A 255 -14.92 -4.68 6.23
N PHE A 256 -15.52 -5.35 7.19
CA PHE A 256 -16.93 -5.18 7.53
C PHE A 256 -17.17 -4.25 8.73
N SER A 257 -16.11 -3.85 9.44
CA SER A 257 -16.23 -2.99 10.64
C SER A 257 -16.78 -1.58 10.35
N ALA A 258 -16.58 -1.09 9.10
CA ALA A 258 -17.11 0.20 8.67
C ALA A 258 -18.60 0.16 8.26
N LEU A 259 -19.22 -1.03 8.26
CA LEU A 259 -20.63 -1.24 7.93
C LEU A 259 -21.47 -1.32 9.20
N ASP A 260 -22.71 -0.86 9.11
CA ASP A 260 -23.70 -1.16 10.16
C ASP A 260 -24.05 -2.65 10.16
N VAL A 261 -24.55 -3.15 11.28
CA VAL A 261 -24.80 -4.59 11.51
C VAL A 261 -25.74 -5.19 10.46
N ALA A 262 -26.76 -4.45 10.05
CA ALA A 262 -27.75 -4.94 9.09
C ALA A 262 -27.15 -5.04 7.68
N THR A 263 -26.39 -4.04 7.27
CA THR A 263 -25.67 -4.04 5.96
C THR A 263 -24.58 -5.10 5.93
N ASP A 264 -23.78 -5.27 7.01
CA ASP A 264 -22.79 -6.35 7.12
C ASP A 264 -23.42 -7.72 6.92
N ALA A 265 -24.51 -8.02 7.60
CA ALA A 265 -25.21 -9.30 7.47
C ALA A 265 -25.73 -9.53 6.04
N LYS A 266 -26.29 -8.51 5.38
CA LYS A 266 -26.79 -8.59 4.00
C LYS A 266 -25.66 -8.84 2.99
N VAL A 267 -24.56 -8.10 3.11
CA VAL A 267 -23.39 -8.26 2.21
C VAL A 267 -22.85 -9.68 2.33
N ARG A 268 -22.63 -10.18 3.55
CA ARG A 268 -22.12 -11.54 3.76
C ARG A 268 -23.09 -12.62 3.26
N ALA A 269 -24.37 -12.45 3.45
CA ALA A 269 -25.37 -13.38 2.92
C ALA A 269 -25.39 -13.39 1.39
N ALA A 270 -25.36 -12.21 0.75
CA ALA A 270 -25.31 -12.07 -0.69
C ALA A 270 -24.02 -12.67 -1.28
N MET A 271 -22.88 -12.46 -0.62
CA MET A 271 -21.61 -13.05 -1.03
C MET A 271 -21.64 -14.57 -0.92
N ARG A 272 -22.13 -15.15 0.17
CA ARG A 272 -22.28 -16.61 0.33
C ARG A 272 -23.15 -17.21 -0.79
N ALA A 273 -24.27 -16.56 -1.10
CA ALA A 273 -25.14 -16.99 -2.20
C ALA A 273 -24.40 -16.95 -3.55
N SER A 274 -23.73 -15.84 -3.84
CA SER A 274 -22.94 -15.69 -5.07
C SER A 274 -21.79 -16.70 -5.18
N PHE A 275 -21.13 -17.05 -4.06
CA PHE A 275 -20.05 -18.03 -4.06
C PHE A 275 -20.58 -19.47 -4.25
N ALA A 276 -21.77 -19.78 -3.73
CA ALA A 276 -22.40 -21.09 -3.90
C ALA A 276 -22.82 -21.37 -5.37
N GLU A 277 -23.07 -20.32 -6.15
CA GLU A 277 -23.42 -20.44 -7.58
C GLU A 277 -22.20 -20.67 -8.50
N ARG A 278 -20.99 -20.57 -7.94
CA ARG A 278 -19.76 -20.74 -8.72
C ARG A 278 -19.44 -22.22 -8.95
N GLU A 279 -18.96 -22.53 -10.15
CA GLU A 279 -18.47 -23.88 -10.48
C GLU A 279 -17.24 -24.28 -9.65
N GLN A 280 -16.39 -23.30 -9.32
CA GLN A 280 -15.19 -23.53 -8.51
C GLN A 280 -15.43 -23.09 -7.05
N PRO A 281 -15.02 -23.92 -6.09
CA PRO A 281 -15.13 -23.55 -4.69
C PRO A 281 -14.30 -22.29 -4.37
N VAL A 282 -14.85 -21.45 -3.51
CA VAL A 282 -14.23 -20.18 -3.10
C VAL A 282 -13.73 -20.30 -1.68
N THR A 283 -12.48 -19.96 -1.45
CA THR A 283 -11.90 -19.88 -0.10
C THR A 283 -12.02 -18.46 0.42
N SER A 284 -12.61 -18.30 1.59
CA SER A 284 -12.73 -17.00 2.26
C SER A 284 -11.90 -16.97 3.55
N ILE A 285 -11.05 -15.95 3.71
CA ILE A 285 -10.31 -15.70 4.97
C ILE A 285 -10.71 -14.32 5.47
N ILE A 286 -11.30 -14.26 6.67
CA ILE A 286 -11.92 -13.07 7.22
C ILE A 286 -11.26 -12.72 8.55
N VAL A 287 -10.57 -11.58 8.60
CA VAL A 287 -10.18 -10.96 9.87
C VAL A 287 -11.37 -10.18 10.38
N ALA A 288 -11.79 -10.45 11.60
CA ALA A 288 -12.90 -9.75 12.24
C ALA A 288 -12.55 -9.33 13.66
N GLN A 289 -13.16 -8.23 14.08
CA GLN A 289 -13.14 -7.76 15.46
C GLN A 289 -14.42 -8.16 16.18
N ARG A 290 -15.51 -8.44 15.43
CA ARG A 290 -16.83 -8.80 16.01
C ARG A 290 -17.08 -10.29 15.87
N VAL A 291 -17.38 -10.96 16.98
CA VAL A 291 -17.75 -12.39 17.00
C VAL A 291 -18.98 -12.66 16.16
N ALA A 292 -19.98 -11.78 16.18
CA ALA A 292 -21.18 -11.91 15.38
C ALA A 292 -20.91 -12.04 13.87
N SER A 293 -19.80 -11.48 13.37
CA SER A 293 -19.42 -11.53 11.97
C SER A 293 -18.79 -12.87 11.55
N ILE A 294 -18.35 -13.70 12.50
CA ILE A 294 -17.59 -14.93 12.24
C ILE A 294 -18.21 -16.18 12.84
N ARG A 295 -19.36 -16.04 13.50
CA ARG A 295 -20.03 -17.14 14.19
C ARG A 295 -20.30 -18.36 13.30
N ASP A 296 -20.62 -18.09 12.02
CA ASP A 296 -20.94 -19.14 11.03
C ASP A 296 -19.69 -19.56 10.21
N ALA A 297 -18.49 -19.22 10.63
CA ALA A 297 -17.26 -19.64 9.94
C ALA A 297 -17.00 -21.14 10.18
N ASP A 298 -16.52 -21.83 9.13
CA ASP A 298 -16.19 -23.25 9.21
C ASP A 298 -14.99 -23.50 10.15
N GLN A 299 -14.09 -22.53 10.23
CA GLN A 299 -12.93 -22.54 11.12
C GLN A 299 -12.70 -21.13 11.67
N ILE A 300 -12.47 -21.01 12.96
CA ILE A 300 -12.04 -19.77 13.62
C ILE A 300 -10.65 -20.00 14.21
N LEU A 301 -9.71 -19.12 13.88
CA LEU A 301 -8.37 -19.08 14.44
C LEU A 301 -8.34 -17.98 15.50
N VAL A 302 -8.04 -18.34 16.75
CA VAL A 302 -7.87 -17.38 17.84
C VAL A 302 -6.40 -17.00 17.90
N LEU A 303 -6.09 -15.75 17.58
CA LEU A 303 -4.73 -15.23 17.52
C LEU A 303 -4.46 -14.37 18.76
N ASP A 304 -3.44 -14.72 19.53
CA ASP A 304 -2.97 -13.93 20.67
C ASP A 304 -1.45 -13.85 20.66
N ALA A 305 -0.93 -12.63 20.90
CA ALA A 305 0.51 -12.35 20.95
C ALA A 305 1.31 -13.00 19.80
N GLY A 306 0.76 -12.96 18.57
CA GLY A 306 1.46 -13.50 17.38
C GLY A 306 1.38 -15.01 17.19
N ARG A 307 0.62 -15.73 18.02
CA ARG A 307 0.45 -17.21 17.97
C ARG A 307 -1.01 -17.59 17.84
N ILE A 308 -1.28 -18.73 17.19
CA ILE A 308 -2.61 -19.34 17.23
C ILE A 308 -2.73 -20.11 18.55
N VAL A 309 -3.57 -19.60 19.45
CA VAL A 309 -3.77 -20.22 20.76
C VAL A 309 -4.80 -21.35 20.73
N ASP A 310 -5.81 -21.25 19.85
CA ASP A 310 -6.77 -22.32 19.59
C ASP A 310 -7.42 -22.15 18.20
N ARG A 311 -8.06 -23.21 17.70
CA ARG A 311 -8.79 -23.21 16.43
C ARG A 311 -9.99 -24.17 16.51
N GLY A 312 -11.09 -23.81 15.90
CA GLY A 312 -12.31 -24.64 15.88
C GLY A 312 -13.51 -23.86 15.38
N THR A 313 -14.69 -24.41 15.52
CA THR A 313 -15.95 -23.71 15.31
C THR A 313 -16.27 -22.81 16.50
N HIS A 314 -17.26 -21.93 16.34
CA HIS A 314 -17.72 -21.06 17.41
C HIS A 314 -18.10 -21.84 18.68
N GLU A 315 -18.86 -22.93 18.55
CA GLU A 315 -19.32 -23.75 19.66
C GLU A 315 -18.17 -24.47 20.39
N GLU A 316 -17.22 -25.00 19.63
CA GLU A 316 -16.04 -25.68 20.19
C GLU A 316 -15.16 -24.71 20.99
N LEU A 317 -14.93 -23.50 20.44
CA LEU A 317 -14.09 -22.48 21.09
C LEU A 317 -14.76 -21.89 22.34
N LEU A 318 -16.08 -21.69 22.33
CA LEU A 318 -16.83 -21.31 23.50
C LEU A 318 -16.71 -22.34 24.64
N GLY A 319 -16.60 -23.62 24.29
CA GLY A 319 -16.49 -24.68 25.30
C GLY A 319 -15.11 -24.84 25.94
N ARG A 320 -14.03 -24.36 25.28
CA ARG A 320 -12.65 -24.70 25.70
C ARG A 320 -11.61 -23.60 25.67
N CYS A 321 -11.81 -22.53 24.86
CA CYS A 321 -10.82 -21.46 24.69
C CYS A 321 -11.14 -20.26 25.58
N ALA A 322 -10.40 -20.06 26.66
CA ALA A 322 -10.60 -18.94 27.60
C ALA A 322 -10.44 -17.57 26.92
N VAL A 323 -9.47 -17.41 26.02
CA VAL A 323 -9.24 -16.17 25.27
C VAL A 323 -10.44 -15.86 24.37
N TYR A 324 -11.04 -16.87 23.73
CA TYR A 324 -12.21 -16.67 22.90
C TYR A 324 -13.45 -16.31 23.73
N GLN A 325 -13.63 -16.96 24.87
CA GLN A 325 -14.72 -16.64 25.81
C GLN A 325 -14.62 -15.19 26.29
N GLU A 326 -13.42 -14.74 26.69
CA GLU A 326 -13.21 -13.35 27.12
C GLU A 326 -13.57 -12.33 26.01
N ILE A 327 -13.22 -12.64 24.74
CA ILE A 327 -13.61 -11.79 23.60
C ILE A 327 -15.13 -11.75 23.43
N VAL A 328 -15.81 -12.88 23.56
CA VAL A 328 -17.28 -12.97 23.46
C VAL A 328 -17.94 -12.17 24.57
N ASP A 329 -17.56 -12.42 25.84
CA ASP A 329 -18.12 -11.77 27.03
C ASP A 329 -17.93 -10.24 26.96
N SER A 330 -16.77 -9.78 26.51
CA SER A 330 -16.49 -8.36 26.37
C SER A 330 -17.40 -7.67 25.35
N GLN A 331 -17.80 -8.38 24.29
CA GLN A 331 -18.68 -7.85 23.24
C GLN A 331 -20.16 -7.91 23.62
N GLU A 332 -20.58 -8.93 24.34
CA GLU A 332 -21.95 -9.03 24.87
C GLU A 332 -22.22 -7.93 25.92
N THR A 333 -21.26 -7.69 26.80
CA THR A 333 -21.37 -6.62 27.82
C THR A 333 -21.44 -5.23 27.17
N ALA A 334 -20.64 -4.99 26.11
CA ALA A 334 -20.67 -3.74 25.37
C ALA A 334 -21.97 -3.55 24.56
N GLY A 335 -22.58 -4.64 24.09
CA GLY A 335 -23.86 -4.62 23.37
C GLY A 335 -25.04 -4.27 24.27
N VAL A 336 -25.04 -4.72 25.52
CA VAL A 336 -26.07 -4.40 26.53
C VAL A 336 -25.99 -2.95 27.00
N ALA A 337 -24.77 -2.40 27.16
CA ALA A 337 -24.58 -1.01 27.58
C ALA A 337 -24.90 0.02 26.48
N GLY A 338 -24.87 -0.37 25.19
CA GLY A 338 -25.17 0.49 24.03
C GLY A 338 -26.66 0.51 23.62
N GLY A 339 -27.50 -0.31 24.22
CA GLY A 339 -28.95 -0.43 23.93
C GLY A 339 -29.89 0.44 24.80
N GLU A 340 -29.35 1.19 25.75
CA GLU A 340 -30.13 2.03 26.69
C GLU A 340 -30.05 3.55 26.40
N ASN A 341 -29.74 3.98 25.17
CA ASN A 341 -29.80 5.41 24.82
C ASN A 341 -30.66 5.65 23.58
#